data_d7ed1040431f95fb9bde083ccb8e929c
#
_entry.id   d7ed1040431f95fb9bde083ccb8e929c
#
_cell.length_a   1.000
_cell.length_b   1.000
_cell.length_c   1.000
_cell.angle_alpha   90.00
_cell.angle_beta   90.00
_cell.angle_gamma   90.00
#
_symmetry.space_group_name_H-M   'P 1'
#
loop_
_entity.id
_entity.type
_entity.pdbx_description
1 polymer ?
#
loop_
_entity_poly.entity_id
_entity_poly.type
_entity_poly.pdbx_seq_one_letter_code
_entity_poly.pdbx_strand_id
1 'polypeptide(L)'
;PAQAMAKVPTPGKATCAEVAELLGLPLARTVKSLVLATDKLDEQGAVAQSQIWLLLLRGDHDMNEIKASKVPGLNAGFRFATVPEIVAHFGTPPGYLGPIGLKLPVRVVADREVAMMADWVCGANEADFHLTGVNWGRDLPEPDVVADLRNVVAGDASPDGKGLLAIERGIEIGHIFYLGTKYSRAMNATFLDEDGKPKPFEMGCYGIGITRLPAAAIEQNHDERGIVWPDAIAPFTVVIC
;
A
#
# COMPACT_ATOMS: atom_id res chain seq x y z
N PRO A 1 15.74 13.96 -24.86
CA PRO A 1 16.89 14.11 -23.97
C PRO A 1 16.39 14.38 -22.56
N ALA A 2 16.95 13.68 -21.58
CA ALA A 2 16.60 13.84 -20.17
C ALA A 2 16.93 15.26 -19.69
N GLN A 3 16.06 15.86 -18.91
CA GLN A 3 16.28 17.16 -18.30
C GLN A 3 17.47 17.10 -17.31
N ALA A 4 18.23 18.17 -17.17
CA ALA A 4 19.24 18.25 -16.12
C ALA A 4 18.56 18.23 -14.75
N MET A 5 19.14 17.52 -13.79
CA MET A 5 18.68 17.57 -12.41
C MET A 5 18.90 19.00 -11.84
N ALA A 6 17.88 19.54 -11.20
CA ALA A 6 17.96 20.84 -10.56
C ALA A 6 17.28 20.82 -9.18
N LYS A 7 17.87 21.53 -8.22
CA LYS A 7 17.28 21.79 -6.93
C LYS A 7 16.44 23.07 -7.01
N VAL A 8 15.16 22.96 -6.68
CA VAL A 8 14.19 24.04 -6.80
C VAL A 8 13.56 24.38 -5.44
N PRO A 9 13.30 25.65 -5.12
CA PRO A 9 12.63 26.04 -3.90
C PRO A 9 11.13 25.70 -3.97
N THR A 10 10.62 25.09 -2.92
CA THR A 10 9.21 24.71 -2.77
C THR A 10 8.71 25.04 -1.35
N PRO A 11 8.73 26.32 -0.96
CA PRO A 11 8.50 26.73 0.41
C PRO A 11 7.11 26.32 0.91
N GLY A 12 7.08 25.59 2.05
CA GLY A 12 5.85 25.12 2.68
C GLY A 12 5.08 24.05 1.89
N LYS A 13 5.67 23.48 0.83
CA LYS A 13 5.04 22.45 -0.01
C LYS A 13 5.69 21.09 0.27
N ALA A 14 4.98 20.24 1.00
CA ALA A 14 5.48 18.94 1.45
C ALA A 14 4.79 17.74 0.77
N THR A 15 3.58 17.92 0.23
CA THR A 15 2.85 16.86 -0.45
C THR A 15 3.16 16.85 -1.95
N CYS A 16 3.12 15.66 -2.56
CA CYS A 16 3.32 15.53 -4.01
C CYS A 16 2.36 16.40 -4.82
N ALA A 17 1.10 16.53 -4.39
CA ALA A 17 0.09 17.36 -5.07
C ALA A 17 0.45 18.85 -5.04
N GLU A 18 0.82 19.38 -3.87
CA GLU A 18 1.22 20.79 -3.73
C GLU A 18 2.49 21.12 -4.51
N VAL A 19 3.44 20.17 -4.55
CA VAL A 19 4.69 20.35 -5.32
C VAL A 19 4.41 20.31 -6.81
N ALA A 20 3.56 19.37 -7.28
CA ALA A 20 3.15 19.29 -8.67
C ALA A 20 2.44 20.56 -9.13
N GLU A 21 1.50 21.07 -8.33
CA GLU A 21 0.80 22.33 -8.57
C GLU A 21 1.77 23.51 -8.67
N LEU A 22 2.66 23.67 -7.68
CA LEU A 22 3.64 24.77 -7.65
C LEU A 22 4.56 24.77 -8.87
N LEU A 23 4.99 23.58 -9.32
CA LEU A 23 5.91 23.41 -10.45
C LEU A 23 5.19 23.34 -11.81
N GLY A 24 3.85 23.36 -11.84
CA GLY A 24 3.07 23.23 -13.08
C GLY A 24 3.26 21.87 -13.77
N LEU A 25 3.44 20.80 -13.00
CA LEU A 25 3.70 19.45 -13.50
C LEU A 25 2.54 18.48 -13.17
N PRO A 26 2.32 17.45 -13.98
CA PRO A 26 1.40 16.38 -13.61
C PRO A 26 1.84 15.69 -12.31
N LEU A 27 0.87 15.33 -11.44
CA LEU A 27 1.15 14.62 -10.19
C LEU A 27 1.93 13.31 -10.42
N ALA A 28 1.66 12.62 -11.52
CA ALA A 28 2.38 11.42 -11.94
C ALA A 28 3.88 11.62 -12.25
N ARG A 29 4.37 12.86 -12.28
CA ARG A 29 5.81 13.18 -12.41
C ARG A 29 6.50 13.28 -11.06
N THR A 30 5.78 13.29 -9.98
CA THR A 30 6.33 13.32 -8.61
C THR A 30 6.50 11.91 -8.07
N VAL A 31 7.47 11.73 -7.18
CA VAL A 31 7.73 10.49 -6.47
C VAL A 31 7.69 10.75 -4.98
N LYS A 32 6.80 10.03 -4.27
CA LYS A 32 6.74 10.06 -2.81
C LYS A 32 7.71 9.07 -2.20
N SER A 33 8.32 9.48 -1.10
CA SER A 33 9.27 8.72 -0.31
C SER A 33 8.63 8.26 0.99
N LEU A 34 8.47 6.95 1.17
CA LEU A 34 7.99 6.34 2.40
C LEU A 34 9.16 5.64 3.10
N VAL A 35 9.36 5.94 4.38
CA VAL A 35 10.48 5.37 5.13
C VAL A 35 9.97 4.34 6.11
N LEU A 36 10.43 3.10 5.92
CA LEU A 36 10.10 1.98 6.79
C LEU A 36 11.34 1.53 7.56
N ALA A 37 11.10 0.80 8.65
CA ALA A 37 12.12 0.17 9.46
C ALA A 37 11.77 -1.30 9.71
N THR A 38 12.79 -2.17 9.66
CA THR A 38 12.71 -3.54 10.13
C THR A 38 13.65 -3.71 11.31
N ASP A 39 13.14 -4.27 12.40
CA ASP A 39 13.87 -4.38 13.66
C ASP A 39 14.39 -5.79 13.86
N LYS A 40 15.67 -5.90 14.25
CA LYS A 40 16.24 -7.11 14.83
C LYS A 40 16.17 -7.00 16.35
N LEU A 41 15.52 -7.97 16.98
CA LEU A 41 15.42 -8.05 18.41
C LEU A 41 16.62 -8.80 18.99
N ASP A 42 17.04 -8.43 20.19
CA ASP A 42 18.01 -9.17 21.01
C ASP A 42 17.33 -10.34 21.74
N GLU A 43 18.11 -11.06 22.56
CA GLU A 43 17.62 -12.20 23.32
C GLU A 43 16.58 -11.82 24.40
N GLN A 44 16.52 -10.54 24.80
CA GLN A 44 15.55 -10.00 25.75
C GLN A 44 14.30 -9.44 25.06
N GLY A 45 14.24 -9.44 23.70
CA GLY A 45 13.14 -8.90 22.93
C GLY A 45 13.18 -7.38 22.73
N ALA A 46 14.29 -6.73 23.09
CA ALA A 46 14.51 -5.32 22.79
C ALA A 46 15.08 -5.13 21.38
N VAL A 47 14.85 -3.94 20.76
CA VAL A 47 15.39 -3.63 19.43
C VAL A 47 16.90 -3.43 19.54
N ALA A 48 17.67 -4.39 19.00
CA ALA A 48 19.12 -4.33 18.93
C ALA A 48 19.62 -3.51 17.75
N GLN A 49 18.93 -3.58 16.62
CA GLN A 49 19.29 -2.90 15.37
C GLN A 49 18.06 -2.69 14.51
N SER A 50 17.96 -1.53 13.87
CA SER A 50 16.97 -1.25 12.84
C SER A 50 17.63 -1.06 11.48
N GLN A 51 17.07 -1.67 10.44
CA GLN A 51 17.42 -1.38 9.06
C GLN A 51 16.38 -0.45 8.46
N ILE A 52 16.86 0.63 7.84
CA ILE A 52 15.98 1.62 7.22
C ILE A 52 15.83 1.32 5.73
N TRP A 53 14.60 1.46 5.28
CA TRP A 53 14.15 1.23 3.91
C TRP A 53 13.48 2.48 3.38
N LEU A 54 13.79 2.83 2.14
CA LEU A 54 13.13 3.90 1.41
C LEU A 54 12.31 3.29 0.29
N LEU A 55 10.99 3.37 0.41
CA LEU A 55 10.06 2.95 -0.64
C LEU A 55 9.68 4.15 -1.48
N LEU A 56 9.81 4.01 -2.79
CA LEU A 56 9.51 5.06 -3.76
C LEU A 56 8.28 4.68 -4.57
N LEU A 57 7.25 5.51 -4.49
CA LEU A 57 6.01 5.37 -5.24
C LEU A 57 5.73 6.63 -6.07
N ARG A 58 5.04 6.48 -7.18
CA ARG A 58 4.55 7.62 -7.95
C ARG A 58 3.60 8.47 -7.08
N GLY A 59 3.62 9.77 -7.21
CA GLY A 59 2.95 10.70 -6.30
C GLY A 59 1.44 10.53 -6.20
N ASP A 60 0.80 10.00 -7.24
CA ASP A 60 -0.63 9.71 -7.32
C ASP A 60 -1.02 8.29 -6.82
N HIS A 61 -0.05 7.49 -6.36
CA HIS A 61 -0.28 6.12 -5.89
C HIS A 61 -0.08 6.01 -4.37
N ASP A 62 -0.82 5.08 -3.75
CA ASP A 62 -0.67 4.75 -2.35
C ASP A 62 -0.08 3.35 -2.16
N MET A 63 0.71 3.19 -1.09
CA MET A 63 1.35 1.93 -0.76
C MET A 63 0.30 0.89 -0.34
N ASN A 64 0.49 -0.33 -0.83
CA ASN A 64 -0.19 -1.51 -0.34
C ASN A 64 0.73 -2.25 0.63
N GLU A 65 0.40 -2.26 1.92
CA GLU A 65 1.23 -2.87 2.96
C GLU A 65 1.39 -4.39 2.78
N ILE A 66 0.37 -5.07 2.25
CA ILE A 66 0.45 -6.52 1.96
C ILE A 66 1.45 -6.80 0.83
N LYS A 67 1.49 -5.95 -0.20
CA LYS A 67 2.48 -6.06 -1.26
C LYS A 67 3.89 -5.72 -0.75
N ALA A 68 4.02 -4.66 0.04
CA ALA A 68 5.28 -4.28 0.67
C ALA A 68 5.83 -5.41 1.56
N SER A 69 4.97 -6.09 2.33
CA SER A 69 5.38 -7.23 3.15
C SER A 69 5.88 -8.46 2.37
N LYS A 70 5.69 -8.50 1.04
CA LYS A 70 6.24 -9.57 0.19
C LYS A 70 7.66 -9.26 -0.30
N VAL A 71 8.15 -8.05 -0.09
CA VAL A 71 9.52 -7.68 -0.44
C VAL A 71 10.49 -8.41 0.49
N PRO A 72 11.53 -9.09 -0.06
CA PRO A 72 12.52 -9.77 0.77
C PRO A 72 13.21 -8.80 1.74
N GLY A 73 13.12 -9.13 3.02
CA GLY A 73 13.60 -8.29 4.13
C GLY A 73 12.52 -7.47 4.82
N LEU A 74 11.36 -7.21 4.18
CA LEU A 74 10.16 -6.65 4.81
C LEU A 74 9.16 -7.73 5.25
N ASN A 75 9.34 -8.95 4.81
CA ASN A 75 8.44 -10.07 5.03
C ASN A 75 8.41 -10.61 6.48
N ALA A 76 9.39 -10.24 7.30
CA ALA A 76 9.40 -10.55 8.73
C ALA A 76 8.58 -9.55 9.58
N GLY A 77 8.05 -8.51 8.95
CA GLY A 77 7.35 -7.40 9.56
C GLY A 77 8.15 -6.10 9.44
N PHE A 78 7.43 -5.01 9.31
CA PHE A 78 8.00 -3.66 9.25
C PHE A 78 7.11 -2.68 10.01
N ARG A 79 7.64 -1.54 10.31
CA ARG A 79 6.93 -0.35 10.81
C ARG A 79 7.35 0.88 10.01
N PHE A 80 6.60 1.95 10.12
CA PHE A 80 7.11 3.24 9.67
C PHE A 80 8.29 3.66 10.55
N ALA A 81 9.31 4.26 9.91
CA ALA A 81 10.45 4.79 10.65
C ALA A 81 10.03 5.97 11.52
N THR A 82 10.64 6.10 12.67
CA THR A 82 10.43 7.23 13.58
C THR A 82 11.11 8.49 13.05
N VAL A 83 10.66 9.66 13.47
CA VAL A 83 11.26 10.94 13.06
C VAL A 83 12.76 11.01 13.37
N PRO A 84 13.27 10.57 14.54
CA PRO A 84 14.71 10.51 14.79
C PRO A 84 15.49 9.64 13.80
N GLU A 85 14.96 8.46 13.44
CA GLU A 85 15.56 7.57 12.43
C GLU A 85 15.59 8.25 11.05
N ILE A 86 14.50 8.90 10.66
CA ILE A 86 14.43 9.64 9.40
C ILE A 86 15.45 10.77 9.39
N VAL A 87 15.52 11.59 10.43
CA VAL A 87 16.48 12.69 10.51
C VAL A 87 17.92 12.19 10.47
N ALA A 88 18.22 11.07 11.14
CA ALA A 88 19.57 10.46 11.11
C ALA A 88 19.99 10.05 9.69
N HIS A 89 19.08 9.49 8.88
CA HIS A 89 19.40 8.96 7.55
C HIS A 89 19.28 10.00 6.44
N PHE A 90 18.33 10.94 6.57
CA PHE A 90 18.00 11.90 5.52
C PHE A 90 18.45 13.34 5.84
N GLY A 91 18.69 13.67 7.11
CA GLY A 91 19.09 15.01 7.56
C GLY A 91 17.93 16.01 7.70
N THR A 92 16.70 15.58 7.44
CA THR A 92 15.49 16.40 7.51
C THR A 92 14.31 15.58 8.05
N PRO A 93 13.31 16.20 8.69
CA PRO A 93 12.08 15.52 9.02
C PRO A 93 11.25 15.16 7.78
N PRO A 94 10.19 14.32 7.93
CA PRO A 94 9.27 14.01 6.84
C PRO A 94 8.71 15.24 6.12
N GLY A 95 8.47 15.09 4.80
CA GLY A 95 7.90 16.15 3.93
C GLY A 95 8.78 16.47 2.73
N TYR A 96 10.11 16.32 2.86
CA TYR A 96 11.07 16.69 1.81
C TYR A 96 12.06 15.57 1.49
N LEU A 97 11.65 14.31 1.73
CA LEU A 97 12.53 13.16 1.62
C LEU A 97 12.73 12.72 0.16
N GLY A 98 13.95 12.31 -0.15
CA GLY A 98 14.31 11.77 -1.46
C GLY A 98 15.51 10.82 -1.38
N PRO A 99 15.78 10.06 -2.46
CA PRO A 99 16.84 9.05 -2.47
C PRO A 99 18.25 9.62 -2.69
N ILE A 100 18.40 10.92 -2.90
CA ILE A 100 19.67 11.57 -3.24
C ILE A 100 20.18 12.39 -2.06
N GLY A 101 21.49 12.27 -1.75
CA GLY A 101 22.12 13.03 -0.68
C GLY A 101 21.85 12.49 0.72
N LEU A 102 21.65 11.20 0.85
CA LEU A 102 21.47 10.49 2.11
C LEU A 102 22.67 10.65 3.05
N LYS A 103 22.41 10.81 4.35
CA LYS A 103 23.44 10.91 5.40
C LYS A 103 23.95 9.53 5.82
N LEU A 104 23.06 8.56 5.91
CA LEU A 104 23.36 7.16 6.22
C LEU A 104 22.72 6.27 5.14
N PRO A 105 23.31 5.08 4.90
CA PRO A 105 22.76 4.13 3.93
C PRO A 105 21.33 3.73 4.27
N VAL A 106 20.48 3.66 3.24
CA VAL A 106 19.16 3.06 3.29
C VAL A 106 19.02 2.05 2.16
N ARG A 107 18.12 1.11 2.30
CA ARG A 107 17.78 0.19 1.23
C ARG A 107 16.65 0.77 0.39
N VAL A 108 16.88 0.95 -0.90
CA VAL A 108 15.93 1.61 -1.80
C VAL A 108 15.10 0.56 -2.54
N VAL A 109 13.77 0.66 -2.38
CA VAL A 109 12.80 -0.17 -3.11
C VAL A 109 11.95 0.75 -3.97
N ALA A 110 12.00 0.58 -5.27
CA ALA A 110 11.16 1.34 -6.19
C ALA A 110 9.94 0.53 -6.63
N ASP A 111 8.78 1.17 -6.68
CA ASP A 111 7.65 0.62 -7.41
C ASP A 111 8.02 0.45 -8.90
N ARG A 112 7.41 -0.55 -9.56
CA ARG A 112 7.68 -0.86 -10.98
C ARG A 112 7.57 0.35 -11.89
N GLU A 113 6.58 1.22 -11.64
CA GLU A 113 6.39 2.42 -12.46
C GLU A 113 7.49 3.44 -12.18
N VAL A 114 7.89 3.65 -10.91
CA VAL A 114 8.97 4.56 -10.55
C VAL A 114 10.31 4.12 -11.13
N ALA A 115 10.57 2.82 -11.17
CA ALA A 115 11.78 2.28 -11.78
C ALA A 115 11.91 2.59 -13.29
N MET A 116 10.80 2.87 -13.96
CA MET A 116 10.76 3.21 -15.39
C MET A 116 10.62 4.72 -15.64
N MET A 117 10.47 5.54 -14.60
CA MET A 117 10.30 6.98 -14.76
C MET A 117 11.59 7.68 -15.20
N ALA A 118 11.43 8.75 -15.95
CA ALA A 118 12.48 9.68 -16.32
C ALA A 118 12.08 11.12 -15.93
N ASP A 119 13.09 11.95 -15.63
CA ASP A 119 12.90 13.37 -15.29
C ASP A 119 11.86 13.61 -14.16
N TRP A 120 11.87 12.77 -13.15
CA TRP A 120 10.90 12.83 -12.04
C TRP A 120 11.31 13.83 -10.95
N VAL A 121 10.37 14.12 -10.05
CA VAL A 121 10.52 15.07 -8.94
C VAL A 121 10.45 14.34 -7.62
N CYS A 122 11.36 14.64 -6.69
CA CYS A 122 11.34 14.14 -5.31
C CYS A 122 11.84 15.17 -4.31
N GLY A 123 11.75 14.90 -3.03
CA GLY A 123 12.34 15.72 -1.99
C GLY A 123 13.87 15.80 -2.12
N ALA A 124 14.43 16.93 -1.70
CA ALA A 124 15.87 17.21 -1.76
C ALA A 124 16.62 16.87 -0.46
N ASN A 125 15.98 16.22 0.51
CA ASN A 125 16.47 16.01 1.88
C ASN A 125 16.86 17.33 2.58
N GLU A 126 16.17 18.38 2.22
CA GLU A 126 16.30 19.72 2.78
C GLU A 126 14.92 20.37 2.81
N ALA A 127 14.58 21.00 3.94
CA ALA A 127 13.31 21.68 4.10
C ALA A 127 13.10 22.76 3.01
N ASP A 128 11.89 22.80 2.46
CA ASP A 128 11.48 23.75 1.43
C ASP A 128 12.17 23.58 0.06
N PHE A 129 12.78 22.40 -0.20
CA PHE A 129 13.40 22.10 -1.50
C PHE A 129 13.02 20.74 -2.05
N HIS A 130 12.88 20.69 -3.38
CA HIS A 130 12.75 19.47 -4.16
C HIS A 130 13.78 19.39 -5.28
N LEU A 131 14.02 18.19 -5.78
CA LEU A 131 14.83 17.91 -6.97
C LEU A 131 13.92 17.64 -8.15
N THR A 132 14.18 18.28 -9.28
CA THR A 132 13.50 18.05 -10.56
C THR A 132 14.45 17.41 -11.56
N GLY A 133 13.92 16.76 -12.62
CA GLY A 133 14.74 16.19 -13.68
C GLY A 133 15.59 14.99 -13.20
N VAL A 134 15.16 14.28 -12.16
CA VAL A 134 15.90 13.15 -11.59
C VAL A 134 15.78 11.92 -12.49
N ASN A 135 16.90 11.21 -12.68
CA ASN A 135 16.97 10.02 -13.51
C ASN A 135 17.83 8.93 -12.87
N TRP A 136 17.36 7.70 -12.93
CA TRP A 136 18.15 6.53 -12.56
C TRP A 136 19.43 6.40 -13.41
N GLY A 137 20.48 5.83 -12.85
CA GLY A 137 21.75 5.59 -13.52
C GLY A 137 22.59 6.84 -13.80
N ARG A 138 21.97 8.04 -13.77
CA ARG A 138 22.67 9.32 -13.96
C ARG A 138 22.87 10.07 -12.63
N ASP A 139 21.80 10.27 -11.87
CA ASP A 139 21.81 11.11 -10.67
C ASP A 139 21.87 10.27 -9.38
N LEU A 140 21.43 9.05 -9.48
CA LEU A 140 21.47 8.04 -8.41
C LEU A 140 21.61 6.66 -9.02
N PRO A 141 22.14 5.65 -8.26
CA PRO A 141 22.19 4.27 -8.72
C PRO A 141 20.78 3.70 -8.89
N GLU A 142 20.65 2.61 -9.65
CA GLU A 142 19.42 1.82 -9.74
C GLU A 142 18.94 1.39 -8.35
N PRO A 143 17.62 1.19 -8.14
CA PRO A 143 17.12 0.76 -6.85
C PRO A 143 17.63 -0.64 -6.47
N ASP A 144 17.82 -0.90 -5.18
CA ASP A 144 18.21 -2.24 -4.70
C ASP A 144 17.19 -3.32 -5.04
N VAL A 145 15.92 -2.94 -5.07
CA VAL A 145 14.79 -3.83 -5.39
C VAL A 145 13.74 -3.07 -6.18
N VAL A 146 13.20 -3.70 -7.22
CA VAL A 146 12.00 -3.25 -7.93
C VAL A 146 10.86 -4.21 -7.59
N ALA A 147 9.75 -3.69 -7.09
CA ALA A 147 8.60 -4.49 -6.66
C ALA A 147 7.27 -3.80 -7.03
N ASP A 148 6.18 -4.56 -7.03
CA ASP A 148 4.83 -4.02 -7.07
C ASP A 148 4.44 -3.60 -5.65
N LEU A 149 4.39 -2.30 -5.39
CA LEU A 149 4.18 -1.73 -4.06
C LEU A 149 2.83 -1.02 -3.88
N ARG A 150 2.19 -0.64 -4.97
CA ARG A 150 1.05 0.27 -4.95
C ARG A 150 -0.31 -0.43 -4.87
N ASN A 151 -1.31 0.26 -4.36
CA ASN A 151 -2.70 -0.09 -4.56
C ASN A 151 -3.06 0.06 -6.05
N VAL A 152 -4.02 -0.74 -6.52
CA VAL A 152 -4.64 -0.53 -7.82
C VAL A 152 -5.46 0.76 -7.82
N VAL A 153 -5.58 1.37 -8.97
CA VAL A 153 -6.42 2.55 -9.19
C VAL A 153 -7.39 2.30 -10.34
N ALA A 154 -8.47 3.08 -10.39
CA ALA A 154 -9.39 3.02 -11.53
C ALA A 154 -8.64 3.35 -12.83
N GLY A 155 -8.90 2.57 -13.87
CA GLY A 155 -8.23 2.70 -15.17
C GLY A 155 -6.96 1.86 -15.32
N ASP A 156 -6.49 1.16 -14.26
CA ASP A 156 -5.45 0.15 -14.40
C ASP A 156 -5.90 -0.98 -15.35
N ALA A 157 -4.95 -1.56 -16.09
CA ALA A 157 -5.24 -2.72 -16.90
C ALA A 157 -5.64 -3.92 -16.03
N SER A 158 -6.70 -4.61 -16.44
CA SER A 158 -7.09 -5.87 -15.81
C SER A 158 -5.99 -6.93 -15.97
N PRO A 159 -5.70 -7.73 -14.93
CA PRO A 159 -4.68 -8.79 -15.01
C PRO A 159 -4.94 -9.83 -16.11
N ASP A 160 -6.20 -10.00 -16.55
CA ASP A 160 -6.57 -10.91 -17.64
C ASP A 160 -6.44 -10.27 -19.03
N GLY A 161 -6.02 -9.00 -19.11
CA GLY A 161 -5.83 -8.25 -20.36
C GLY A 161 -7.11 -7.88 -21.10
N LYS A 162 -8.30 -8.05 -20.47
CA LYS A 162 -9.60 -7.86 -21.16
C LYS A 162 -10.32 -6.57 -20.81
N GLY A 163 -9.66 -5.61 -20.20
CA GLY A 163 -10.29 -4.33 -19.88
C GLY A 163 -9.51 -3.52 -18.87
N LEU A 164 -10.19 -2.53 -18.31
CA LEU A 164 -9.67 -1.65 -17.28
C LEU A 164 -10.40 -1.92 -15.96
N LEU A 165 -9.70 -1.69 -14.85
CA LEU A 165 -10.29 -1.82 -13.52
C LEU A 165 -11.22 -0.63 -13.23
N ALA A 166 -12.38 -0.93 -12.68
CA ALA A 166 -13.24 0.03 -12.02
C ALA A 166 -13.20 -0.20 -10.50
N ILE A 167 -13.31 0.89 -9.73
CA ILE A 167 -13.37 0.81 -8.28
C ILE A 167 -14.78 1.19 -7.86
N GLU A 168 -15.50 0.21 -7.33
CA GLU A 168 -16.87 0.36 -6.88
C GLU A 168 -16.95 0.16 -5.36
N ARG A 169 -17.93 0.81 -4.73
CA ARG A 169 -18.28 0.55 -3.34
C ARG A 169 -19.41 -0.43 -3.28
N GLY A 170 -19.29 -1.48 -2.48
CA GLY A 170 -20.30 -2.48 -2.25
C GLY A 170 -20.61 -2.62 -0.76
N ILE A 171 -21.80 -3.17 -0.45
CA ILE A 171 -22.15 -3.59 0.90
C ILE A 171 -21.74 -5.06 1.02
N GLU A 172 -20.81 -5.38 1.92
CA GLU A 172 -20.40 -6.76 2.19
C GLU A 172 -21.52 -7.49 2.94
N ILE A 173 -22.12 -8.48 2.32
CA ILE A 173 -23.15 -9.35 2.92
C ILE A 173 -22.59 -10.70 3.36
N GLY A 174 -21.49 -11.11 2.84
CA GLY A 174 -20.81 -12.35 3.20
C GLY A 174 -19.31 -12.30 2.93
N HIS A 175 -18.56 -13.12 3.68
CA HIS A 175 -17.10 -13.20 3.54
C HIS A 175 -16.60 -14.62 3.76
N ILE A 176 -15.62 -15.02 2.96
CA ILE A 176 -14.88 -16.28 3.12
C ILE A 176 -13.51 -15.92 3.66
N PHE A 177 -13.15 -16.51 4.81
CA PHE A 177 -11.85 -16.32 5.45
C PHE A 177 -10.99 -17.56 5.27
N TYR A 178 -9.83 -17.42 4.68
CA TYR A 178 -8.79 -18.45 4.73
C TYR A 178 -7.91 -18.19 5.96
N LEU A 179 -8.04 -19.04 6.96
CA LEU A 179 -7.32 -18.90 8.23
C LEU A 179 -6.00 -19.68 8.25
N GLY A 180 -5.81 -20.60 7.31
CA GLY A 180 -4.66 -21.48 7.25
C GLY A 180 -4.47 -22.26 8.54
N THR A 181 -3.23 -22.30 9.02
CA THR A 181 -2.90 -22.99 10.29
C THR A 181 -2.72 -22.04 11.48
N LYS A 182 -3.13 -20.77 11.36
CA LYS A 182 -2.91 -19.75 12.39
C LYS A 182 -3.46 -20.16 13.75
N TYR A 183 -4.70 -20.64 13.78
CA TYR A 183 -5.36 -21.04 15.02
C TYR A 183 -5.12 -22.50 15.35
N SER A 184 -5.13 -23.40 14.39
CA SER A 184 -4.93 -24.83 14.61
C SER A 184 -3.57 -25.14 15.23
N ARG A 185 -2.50 -24.44 14.83
CA ARG A 185 -1.18 -24.58 15.48
C ARG A 185 -1.20 -24.11 16.92
N ALA A 186 -1.78 -22.95 17.22
CA ALA A 186 -1.86 -22.40 18.57
C ALA A 186 -2.69 -23.30 19.51
N MET A 187 -3.73 -23.96 18.97
CA MET A 187 -4.61 -24.87 19.71
C MET A 187 -4.11 -26.31 19.74
N ASN A 188 -2.99 -26.60 19.04
CA ASN A 188 -2.52 -27.97 18.80
C ASN A 188 -3.60 -28.88 18.18
N ALA A 189 -4.47 -28.31 17.35
CA ALA A 189 -5.51 -29.04 16.63
C ALA A 189 -4.89 -29.70 15.39
N THR A 190 -4.67 -31.02 15.47
CA THR A 190 -3.97 -31.79 14.45
C THR A 190 -4.79 -32.99 13.99
N PHE A 191 -4.49 -33.48 12.78
CA PHE A 191 -4.93 -34.77 12.27
C PHE A 191 -3.69 -35.59 11.88
N LEU A 192 -3.85 -36.89 11.75
CA LEU A 192 -2.79 -37.76 11.21
C LEU A 192 -2.91 -37.77 9.69
N ASP A 193 -1.80 -37.47 8.99
CA ASP A 193 -1.75 -37.59 7.54
C ASP A 193 -1.66 -39.08 7.08
N GLU A 194 -1.56 -39.30 5.79
CA GLU A 194 -1.47 -40.65 5.19
C GLU A 194 -0.23 -41.42 5.68
N ASP A 195 0.83 -40.70 6.10
CA ASP A 195 2.05 -41.29 6.67
C ASP A 195 1.96 -41.46 8.21
N GLY A 196 0.82 -41.20 8.82
CA GLY A 196 0.61 -41.21 10.27
C GLY A 196 1.28 -40.09 11.03
N LYS A 197 1.68 -39.00 10.38
CA LYS A 197 2.30 -37.85 11.00
C LYS A 197 1.26 -36.80 11.39
N PRO A 198 1.37 -36.17 12.58
CA PRO A 198 0.46 -35.09 12.97
C PRO A 198 0.68 -33.84 12.12
N LYS A 199 -0.39 -33.35 11.48
CA LYS A 199 -0.44 -32.08 10.74
C LYS A 199 -1.52 -31.17 11.30
N PRO A 200 -1.26 -29.85 11.44
CA PRO A 200 -2.29 -28.91 11.82
C PRO A 200 -3.40 -28.86 10.77
N PHE A 201 -4.65 -28.68 11.21
CA PHE A 201 -5.77 -28.46 10.28
C PHE A 201 -5.59 -27.15 9.51
N GLU A 202 -5.81 -27.20 8.20
CA GLU A 202 -6.08 -26.00 7.42
C GLU A 202 -7.51 -25.54 7.70
N MET A 203 -7.67 -24.26 8.11
CA MET A 203 -8.93 -23.74 8.58
C MET A 203 -9.49 -22.68 7.63
N GLY A 204 -10.79 -22.69 7.46
CA GLY A 204 -11.57 -21.64 6.81
C GLY A 204 -12.72 -21.21 7.70
N CYS A 205 -13.24 -20.03 7.45
CA CYS A 205 -14.45 -19.51 8.08
C CYS A 205 -15.34 -18.88 7.02
N TYR A 206 -16.64 -19.05 7.16
CA TYR A 206 -17.65 -18.63 6.19
C TYR A 206 -18.72 -17.85 6.92
N GLY A 207 -18.82 -16.54 6.65
CA GLY A 207 -19.76 -15.67 7.32
C GLY A 207 -20.78 -15.06 6.36
N ILE A 208 -22.04 -14.98 6.80
CA ILE A 208 -23.11 -14.23 6.13
C ILE A 208 -23.79 -13.35 7.14
N GLY A 209 -23.93 -12.05 6.83
CA GLY A 209 -24.64 -11.09 7.66
C GLY A 209 -26.16 -11.15 7.42
N ILE A 210 -26.86 -12.06 8.13
CA ILE A 210 -28.31 -12.28 7.94
C ILE A 210 -29.09 -10.97 8.08
N THR A 211 -28.80 -10.16 9.09
CA THR A 211 -29.46 -8.86 9.31
C THR A 211 -29.00 -7.76 8.35
N ARG A 212 -27.76 -7.86 7.87
CA ARG A 212 -27.22 -6.93 6.88
C ARG A 212 -27.82 -7.13 5.50
N LEU A 213 -28.20 -8.36 5.16
CA LEU A 213 -28.77 -8.68 3.84
C LEU A 213 -30.08 -7.92 3.55
N PRO A 214 -31.11 -7.90 4.44
CA PRO A 214 -32.27 -7.05 4.23
C PRO A 214 -31.94 -5.57 4.19
N ALA A 215 -31.02 -5.08 5.04
CA ALA A 215 -30.61 -3.69 5.03
C ALA A 215 -29.95 -3.29 3.70
N ALA A 216 -29.08 -4.14 3.16
CA ALA A 216 -28.48 -3.93 1.85
C ALA A 216 -29.50 -3.97 0.71
N ALA A 217 -30.48 -4.87 0.80
CA ALA A 217 -31.55 -4.95 -0.18
C ALA A 217 -32.44 -3.69 -0.18
N ILE A 218 -32.76 -3.15 1.00
CA ILE A 218 -33.48 -1.89 1.13
C ILE A 218 -32.71 -0.72 0.56
N GLU A 219 -31.42 -0.63 0.89
CA GLU A 219 -30.52 0.43 0.39
C GLU A 219 -30.47 0.45 -1.14
N GLN A 220 -30.51 -0.71 -1.79
CA GLN A 220 -30.44 -0.83 -3.24
C GLN A 220 -31.79 -0.82 -3.95
N ASN A 221 -32.89 -1.04 -3.22
CA ASN A 221 -34.23 -1.21 -3.79
C ASN A 221 -35.25 -0.38 -3.01
N HIS A 222 -35.28 0.91 -3.24
CA HIS A 222 -36.24 1.84 -2.69
C HIS A 222 -36.54 2.96 -3.71
N ASP A 223 -37.65 3.61 -3.53
CA ASP A 223 -38.03 4.82 -4.24
C ASP A 223 -38.53 5.89 -3.25
N GLU A 224 -39.08 7.00 -3.77
CA GLU A 224 -39.62 8.10 -2.95
C GLU A 224 -40.81 7.68 -2.08
N ARG A 225 -41.45 6.54 -2.39
CA ARG A 225 -42.61 6.01 -1.66
C ARG A 225 -42.21 5.02 -0.57
N GLY A 226 -40.97 4.49 -0.61
CA GLY A 226 -40.51 3.57 0.40
C GLY A 226 -39.72 2.37 -0.15
N ILE A 227 -39.81 1.25 0.57
CA ILE A 227 -39.06 0.03 0.26
C ILE A 227 -39.70 -0.71 -0.91
N VAL A 228 -38.88 -1.06 -1.91
CA VAL A 228 -39.26 -1.95 -3.01
C VAL A 228 -38.53 -3.29 -2.79
N TRP A 229 -39.24 -4.26 -2.18
CA TRP A 229 -38.66 -5.55 -1.89
C TRP A 229 -38.40 -6.37 -3.15
N PRO A 230 -37.18 -6.92 -3.35
CA PRO A 230 -36.96 -7.96 -4.34
C PRO A 230 -37.81 -9.20 -4.06
N ASP A 231 -38.44 -9.80 -5.08
CA ASP A 231 -39.35 -10.92 -4.94
C ASP A 231 -38.79 -12.09 -4.11
N ALA A 232 -37.47 -12.35 -4.24
CA ALA A 232 -36.79 -13.46 -3.54
C ALA A 232 -36.79 -13.34 -2.00
N ILE A 233 -36.94 -12.11 -1.47
CA ILE A 233 -36.89 -11.83 -0.03
C ILE A 233 -38.10 -11.02 0.44
N ALA A 234 -39.07 -10.75 -0.43
CA ALA A 234 -40.30 -10.11 -0.07
C ALA A 234 -41.09 -10.95 0.96
N PRO A 235 -41.50 -10.37 2.12
CA PRO A 235 -42.22 -11.15 3.13
C PRO A 235 -43.58 -11.64 2.64
N PHE A 236 -44.20 -10.94 1.68
CA PHE A 236 -45.48 -11.29 1.08
C PHE A 236 -45.48 -10.93 -0.41
N THR A 237 -46.07 -11.77 -1.24
CA THR A 237 -46.28 -11.49 -2.67
C THR A 237 -47.37 -10.44 -2.88
N VAL A 238 -48.39 -10.45 -2.05
CA VAL A 238 -49.54 -9.53 -2.10
C VAL A 238 -49.97 -9.21 -0.68
N VAL A 239 -50.27 -7.96 -0.40
CA VAL A 239 -50.90 -7.48 0.84
C VAL A 239 -52.24 -6.83 0.48
N ILE A 240 -53.30 -7.30 1.14
CA ILE A 240 -54.65 -6.70 1.01
C ILE A 240 -54.88 -5.88 2.27
N CYS A 241 -55.11 -4.58 2.09
CA CYS A 241 -55.44 -3.62 3.17
C CYS A 241 -56.95 -3.36 3.23
#